data_b556dce0e6a227533df7371dc09d76e1
#
_entry.id   b556dce0e6a227533df7371dc09d76e1
#
_cell.length_a   1.000
_cell.length_b   1.000
_cell.length_c   1.000
_cell.angle_alpha   90.00
_cell.angle_beta   90.00
_cell.angle_gamma   90.00
#
_symmetry.space_group_name_H-M   'P 1'
#
loop_
_entity.id
_entity.type
_entity.pdbx_description
1 polymer ?
#
loop_
_entity_poly.entity_id
_entity_poly.type
_entity_poly.pdbx_seq_one_letter_code
_entity_poly.pdbx_strand_id
1 'polypeptide(L)'
;TDILAHLRDWQICASIDGTGAVGEYIRTGLKWEQFLQNYKDAQAIQTNDRLMRLDFTLTLPGLFEVENMFWLSKELNTQILAKVTFAFSPDIVMSPLSLPRHILEPYVSSVLERIKPHADKHQQPLVDVLEQLLNRPTLEEQWPDEYADGMRRGKERILTLESIRTQPITMAEILKQNLEIYEWWNRIEVKN
;
A
#
# COMPACT_ATOMS: atom_id res chain seq x y z
N THR A 1 -5.70 -23.44 -11.45
CA THR A 1 -4.76 -23.49 -12.60
C THR A 1 -5.38 -24.14 -13.83
N ASP A 2 -6.17 -25.20 -13.70
CA ASP A 2 -6.69 -25.96 -14.85
C ASP A 2 -7.58 -25.13 -15.78
N ILE A 3 -8.43 -24.26 -15.22
CA ILE A 3 -9.31 -23.39 -16.01
C ILE A 3 -8.48 -22.41 -16.86
N LEU A 4 -7.47 -21.79 -16.29
CA LEU A 4 -6.64 -20.83 -16.99
C LEU A 4 -5.83 -21.45 -18.14
N ALA A 5 -5.44 -22.72 -18.01
CA ALA A 5 -4.72 -23.42 -19.05
C ALA A 5 -5.56 -23.61 -20.34
N HIS A 6 -6.90 -23.63 -20.23
CA HIS A 6 -7.83 -23.80 -21.34
C HIS A 6 -8.26 -22.49 -22.01
N LEU A 7 -7.98 -21.32 -21.35
CA LEU A 7 -8.30 -20.04 -21.95
C LEU A 7 -7.19 -19.64 -22.96
N ARG A 8 -7.59 -19.08 -24.09
CA ARG A 8 -6.68 -18.63 -25.13
C ARG A 8 -5.83 -17.47 -24.66
N ASP A 9 -6.49 -16.49 -24.06
CA ASP A 9 -5.87 -15.27 -23.52
C ASP A 9 -6.49 -14.95 -22.14
N TRP A 10 -5.71 -14.35 -21.26
CA TRP A 10 -6.18 -13.84 -19.99
C TRP A 10 -5.19 -12.84 -19.38
N GLN A 11 -5.72 -11.97 -18.55
CA GLN A 11 -4.93 -11.08 -17.72
C GLN A 11 -5.43 -11.19 -16.27
N ILE A 12 -4.53 -11.47 -15.36
CA ILE A 12 -4.81 -11.50 -13.93
C ILE A 12 -4.04 -10.38 -13.25
N CYS A 13 -4.78 -9.47 -12.60
CA CYS A 13 -4.24 -8.47 -11.71
C CYS A 13 -4.37 -8.98 -10.28
N ALA A 14 -3.27 -9.45 -9.72
CA ALA A 14 -3.22 -9.95 -8.35
C ALA A 14 -3.16 -8.76 -7.39
N SER A 15 -4.31 -8.43 -6.78
CA SER A 15 -4.41 -7.29 -5.86
C SER A 15 -3.69 -7.57 -4.55
N ILE A 16 -2.82 -6.64 -4.15
CA ILE A 16 -2.02 -6.69 -2.93
C ILE A 16 -1.82 -5.28 -2.38
N ASP A 17 -1.61 -5.14 -1.07
CA ASP A 17 -1.44 -3.84 -0.42
C ASP A 17 -0.15 -3.76 0.41
N GLY A 18 0.68 -4.81 0.38
CA GLY A 18 1.96 -4.95 1.05
C GLY A 18 2.43 -6.38 1.09
N THR A 19 3.64 -6.62 1.54
CA THR A 19 4.25 -7.95 1.70
C THR A 19 4.15 -8.44 3.14
N GLY A 20 4.34 -9.73 3.37
CA GLY A 20 4.45 -10.33 4.71
C GLY A 20 3.36 -9.88 5.68
N ALA A 21 3.79 -9.59 6.92
CA ALA A 21 2.89 -9.20 8.01
C ALA A 21 2.10 -7.91 7.73
N VAL A 22 2.69 -6.94 7.00
CA VAL A 22 1.98 -5.70 6.65
C VAL A 22 0.86 -5.99 5.65
N GLY A 23 1.12 -6.81 4.64
CA GLY A 23 0.09 -7.25 3.69
C GLY A 23 -1.06 -7.99 4.38
N GLU A 24 -0.74 -8.88 5.32
CA GLU A 24 -1.71 -9.63 6.14
C GLU A 24 -2.50 -8.70 7.09
N TYR A 25 -1.85 -7.67 7.64
CA TYR A 25 -2.51 -6.65 8.45
C TYR A 25 -3.55 -5.87 7.64
N ILE A 26 -3.21 -5.41 6.44
CA ILE A 26 -4.11 -4.62 5.59
C ILE A 26 -5.26 -5.49 5.08
N ARG A 27 -4.97 -6.72 4.64
CA ARG A 27 -5.95 -7.67 4.11
C ARG A 27 -6.23 -8.81 5.07
N THR A 28 -7.29 -8.68 5.86
CA THR A 28 -7.73 -9.76 6.75
C THR A 28 -7.96 -11.06 5.99
N GLY A 29 -7.29 -12.13 6.43
CA GLY A 29 -7.38 -13.45 5.83
C GLY A 29 -6.37 -13.71 4.70
N LEU A 30 -5.59 -12.72 4.28
CA LEU A 30 -4.43 -12.94 3.44
C LEU A 30 -3.42 -13.84 4.19
N LYS A 31 -2.87 -14.81 3.49
CA LYS A 31 -1.72 -15.60 3.90
C LYS A 31 -0.63 -15.35 2.89
N TRP A 32 0.36 -14.55 3.27
CA TRP A 32 1.38 -14.04 2.36
C TRP A 32 2.10 -15.14 1.58
N GLU A 33 2.61 -16.15 2.27
CA GLU A 33 3.35 -17.24 1.64
C GLU A 33 2.49 -18.01 0.62
N GLN A 34 1.23 -18.24 0.95
CA GLN A 34 0.30 -18.89 0.02
C GLN A 34 -0.02 -18.01 -1.19
N PHE A 35 -0.20 -16.71 -0.98
CA PHE A 35 -0.39 -15.75 -2.07
C PHE A 35 0.79 -15.77 -3.02
N LEU A 36 2.01 -15.67 -2.49
CA LEU A 36 3.24 -15.64 -3.28
C LEU A 36 3.44 -16.95 -4.06
N GLN A 37 3.18 -18.10 -3.42
CA GLN A 37 3.26 -19.39 -4.10
C GLN A 37 2.23 -19.49 -5.23
N ASN A 38 0.97 -19.17 -4.96
CA ASN A 38 -0.10 -19.17 -5.98
C ASN A 38 0.22 -18.22 -7.14
N TYR A 39 0.84 -17.08 -6.86
CA TYR A 39 1.28 -16.14 -7.88
C TYR A 39 2.36 -16.76 -8.77
N LYS A 40 3.40 -17.35 -8.18
CA LYS A 40 4.49 -18.04 -8.90
C LYS A 40 3.97 -19.20 -9.74
N ASP A 41 3.05 -20.00 -9.22
CA ASP A 41 2.42 -21.11 -9.95
C ASP A 41 1.62 -20.63 -11.17
N ALA A 42 0.88 -19.53 -11.02
CA ALA A 42 0.16 -18.93 -12.14
C ALA A 42 1.10 -18.29 -13.15
N GLN A 43 2.19 -17.70 -12.69
CA GLN A 43 3.22 -17.12 -13.56
C GLN A 43 3.92 -18.19 -14.41
N ALA A 44 4.08 -19.41 -13.90
CA ALA A 44 4.70 -20.53 -14.65
C ALA A 44 3.92 -20.93 -15.91
N ILE A 45 2.61 -20.61 -15.99
CA ILE A 45 1.77 -20.85 -17.17
C ILE A 45 1.52 -19.58 -18.01
N GLN A 46 2.23 -18.50 -17.71
CA GLN A 46 2.16 -17.24 -18.45
C GLN A 46 2.74 -17.40 -19.86
N THR A 47 2.13 -16.70 -20.81
CA THR A 47 2.60 -16.57 -22.21
C THR A 47 2.45 -15.11 -22.65
N ASN A 48 2.75 -14.80 -23.91
CA ASN A 48 2.54 -13.43 -24.42
C ASN A 48 1.09 -12.94 -24.31
N ASP A 49 0.11 -13.86 -24.41
CA ASP A 49 -1.33 -13.57 -24.35
C ASP A 49 -1.94 -13.88 -22.98
N ARG A 50 -1.14 -14.37 -22.05
CA ARG A 50 -1.54 -14.79 -20.70
C ARG A 50 -0.66 -14.11 -19.67
N LEU A 51 -1.15 -13.01 -19.08
CA LEU A 51 -0.32 -12.11 -18.30
C LEU A 51 -0.73 -12.08 -16.83
N MET A 52 0.27 -12.17 -15.95
CA MET A 52 0.16 -11.87 -14.53
C MET A 52 0.72 -10.47 -14.25
N ARG A 53 0.02 -9.73 -13.40
CA ARG A 53 0.46 -8.41 -12.89
C ARG A 53 0.18 -8.30 -11.40
N LEU A 54 0.97 -7.52 -10.70
CA LEU A 54 0.65 -7.06 -9.35
C LEU A 54 -0.20 -5.78 -9.43
N ASP A 55 -1.27 -5.70 -8.67
CA ASP A 55 -2.09 -4.48 -8.51
C ASP A 55 -1.98 -3.99 -7.06
N PHE A 56 -1.07 -3.05 -6.86
CA PHE A 56 -0.70 -2.52 -5.55
C PHE A 56 -1.58 -1.32 -5.17
N THR A 57 -2.36 -1.47 -4.08
CA THR A 57 -3.09 -0.33 -3.52
C THR A 57 -2.26 0.32 -2.42
N LEU A 58 -1.81 1.54 -2.69
CA LEU A 58 -1.00 2.33 -1.77
C LEU A 58 -1.87 2.87 -0.64
N THR A 59 -1.71 2.29 0.53
CA THR A 59 -2.34 2.69 1.80
C THR A 59 -1.31 3.38 2.69
N LEU A 60 -1.71 3.96 3.82
CA LEU A 60 -0.78 4.51 4.81
C LEU A 60 0.24 3.45 5.28
N PRO A 61 -0.16 2.26 5.78
CA PRO A 61 0.82 1.22 6.09
C PRO A 61 1.53 0.67 4.85
N GLY A 62 0.89 0.68 3.68
CA GLY A 62 1.48 0.28 2.41
C GLY A 62 2.60 1.20 1.92
N LEU A 63 2.71 2.44 2.43
CA LEU A 63 3.87 3.30 2.16
C LEU A 63 5.19 2.63 2.56
N PHE A 64 5.20 1.89 3.66
CA PHE A 64 6.39 1.18 4.16
C PHE A 64 6.74 -0.06 3.33
N GLU A 65 5.82 -0.49 2.47
CA GLU A 65 5.97 -1.67 1.62
C GLU A 65 6.35 -1.32 0.17
N VAL A 66 6.44 -0.04 -0.18
CA VAL A 66 6.74 0.40 -1.55
C VAL A 66 8.03 -0.22 -2.08
N GLU A 67 9.10 -0.18 -1.30
CA GLU A 67 10.39 -0.76 -1.71
C GLU A 67 10.31 -2.29 -1.82
N ASN A 68 9.69 -2.94 -0.84
CA ASN A 68 9.49 -4.40 -0.88
C ASN A 68 8.68 -4.82 -2.11
N MET A 69 7.61 -4.10 -2.43
CA MET A 69 6.79 -4.35 -3.62
C MET A 69 7.55 -4.07 -4.92
N PHE A 70 8.37 -3.02 -4.94
CA PHE A 70 9.24 -2.70 -6.07
C PHE A 70 10.22 -3.83 -6.36
N TRP A 71 10.95 -4.30 -5.34
CA TRP A 71 11.93 -5.37 -5.49
C TRP A 71 11.28 -6.72 -5.76
N LEU A 72 10.11 -6.99 -5.17
CA LEU A 72 9.32 -8.18 -5.50
C LEU A 72 8.93 -8.20 -6.99
N SER A 73 8.48 -7.06 -7.53
CA SER A 73 8.17 -6.94 -8.97
C SER A 73 9.39 -7.22 -9.84
N LYS A 74 10.58 -6.77 -9.41
CA LYS A 74 11.86 -7.08 -10.07
C LYS A 74 12.20 -8.56 -10.01
N GLU A 75 12.15 -9.17 -8.82
CA GLU A 75 12.43 -10.59 -8.61
C GLU A 75 11.53 -11.48 -9.48
N LEU A 76 10.24 -11.16 -9.49
CA LEU A 76 9.25 -11.91 -10.25
C LEU A 76 9.23 -11.54 -11.75
N ASN A 77 10.02 -10.56 -12.18
CA ASN A 77 9.99 -10.02 -13.54
C ASN A 77 8.55 -9.73 -14.03
N THR A 78 7.76 -9.06 -13.21
CA THR A 78 6.33 -8.80 -13.43
C THR A 78 6.00 -7.32 -13.34
N GLN A 79 5.01 -6.88 -14.10
CA GLN A 79 4.54 -5.51 -14.01
C GLN A 79 3.81 -5.27 -12.69
N ILE A 80 4.11 -4.15 -12.03
CA ILE A 80 3.36 -3.64 -10.90
C ILE A 80 2.56 -2.41 -11.32
N LEU A 81 1.25 -2.53 -11.25
CA LEU A 81 0.33 -1.40 -11.33
C LEU A 81 0.14 -0.86 -9.91
N ALA A 82 0.02 0.44 -9.78
CA ALA A 82 -0.20 1.05 -8.47
C ALA A 82 -1.36 2.05 -8.52
N LYS A 83 -2.03 2.23 -7.39
CA LYS A 83 -3.07 3.23 -7.17
C LYS A 83 -3.06 3.68 -5.72
N VAL A 84 -3.37 4.93 -5.48
CA VAL A 84 -3.53 5.47 -4.12
C VAL A 84 -4.92 5.14 -3.60
N THR A 85 -5.04 4.73 -2.35
CA THR A 85 -6.33 4.57 -1.67
C THR A 85 -7.14 5.85 -1.80
N PHE A 86 -8.35 5.71 -2.34
CA PHE A 86 -9.24 6.86 -2.55
C PHE A 86 -9.70 7.41 -1.21
N ALA A 87 -9.51 8.71 -1.03
CA ALA A 87 -9.91 9.44 0.17
C ALA A 87 -10.99 10.46 -0.21
N PHE A 88 -12.20 10.25 0.25
CA PHE A 88 -13.38 11.07 -0.04
C PHE A 88 -13.90 11.81 1.20
N SER A 89 -13.23 11.66 2.33
CA SER A 89 -13.53 12.36 3.58
C SER A 89 -12.28 12.43 4.47
N PRO A 90 -12.22 13.38 5.42
CA PRO A 90 -11.03 13.58 6.27
C PRO A 90 -10.75 12.44 7.24
N ASP A 91 -11.63 11.45 7.38
CA ASP A 91 -11.46 10.32 8.31
C ASP A 91 -10.88 9.05 7.65
N ILE A 92 -10.46 9.13 6.38
CA ILE A 92 -9.81 8.01 5.67
C ILE A 92 -8.31 7.96 6.02
N VAL A 93 -8.04 7.66 7.28
CA VAL A 93 -6.67 7.58 7.82
C VAL A 93 -5.81 6.51 7.13
N MET A 94 -6.42 5.51 6.49
CA MET A 94 -5.72 4.51 5.70
C MET A 94 -5.15 5.05 4.38
N SER A 95 -5.50 6.25 3.96
CA SER A 95 -4.87 6.89 2.80
C SER A 95 -3.50 7.45 3.17
N PRO A 96 -2.48 7.33 2.32
CA PRO A 96 -1.20 8.02 2.53
C PRO A 96 -1.36 9.55 2.57
N LEU A 97 -2.42 10.08 1.95
CA LEU A 97 -2.76 11.51 2.00
C LEU A 97 -3.25 11.98 3.39
N SER A 98 -3.44 11.06 4.34
CA SER A 98 -3.71 11.40 5.75
C SER A 98 -2.50 12.05 6.43
N LEU A 99 -1.29 11.80 5.94
CA LEU A 99 -0.09 12.46 6.44
C LEU A 99 -0.08 13.95 6.05
N PRO A 100 0.30 14.84 6.97
CA PRO A 100 0.60 16.23 6.63
C PRO A 100 1.69 16.34 5.55
N ARG A 101 1.63 17.39 4.74
CA ARG A 101 2.58 17.60 3.63
C ARG A 101 4.05 17.50 4.06
N HIS A 102 4.40 18.15 5.16
CA HIS A 102 5.77 18.19 5.67
C HIS A 102 6.33 16.83 6.11
N ILE A 103 5.46 15.82 6.30
CA ILE A 103 5.84 14.43 6.60
C ILE A 103 5.79 13.57 5.32
N LEU A 104 4.72 13.69 4.54
CA LEU A 104 4.51 12.88 3.34
C LEU A 104 5.59 13.11 2.29
N GLU A 105 5.87 14.38 1.99
CA GLU A 105 6.77 14.75 0.89
C GLU A 105 8.22 14.27 1.11
N PRO A 106 8.88 14.51 2.25
CA PRO A 106 10.22 14.00 2.50
C PRO A 106 10.28 12.47 2.47
N TYR A 107 9.27 11.80 3.03
CA TYR A 107 9.24 10.33 3.05
C TYR A 107 9.15 9.76 1.64
N VAL A 108 8.17 10.20 0.85
CA VAL A 108 7.96 9.70 -0.52
C VAL A 108 9.14 10.06 -1.43
N SER A 109 9.71 11.26 -1.30
CA SER A 109 10.89 11.68 -2.06
C SER A 109 12.08 10.77 -1.77
N SER A 110 12.32 10.47 -0.50
CA SER A 110 13.40 9.56 -0.10
C SER A 110 13.21 8.14 -0.65
N VAL A 111 11.97 7.63 -0.68
CA VAL A 111 11.66 6.33 -1.33
C VAL A 111 11.93 6.39 -2.82
N LEU A 112 11.47 7.45 -3.50
CA LEU A 112 11.70 7.65 -4.94
C LEU A 112 13.19 7.70 -5.29
N GLU A 113 14.00 8.39 -4.51
CA GLU A 113 15.46 8.44 -4.71
C GLU A 113 16.10 7.04 -4.71
N ARG A 114 15.59 6.13 -3.87
CA ARG A 114 16.13 4.76 -3.78
C ARG A 114 15.65 3.84 -4.89
N ILE A 115 14.39 3.96 -5.35
CA ILE A 115 13.82 3.00 -6.31
C ILE A 115 13.89 3.48 -7.76
N LYS A 116 13.71 4.78 -8.03
CA LYS A 116 13.60 5.33 -9.39
C LYS A 116 14.81 5.02 -10.29
N PRO A 117 16.08 5.06 -9.82
CA PRO A 117 17.23 4.71 -10.64
C PRO A 117 17.25 3.24 -11.11
N HIS A 118 16.48 2.39 -10.44
CA HIS A 118 16.41 0.95 -10.72
C HIS A 118 15.14 0.55 -11.48
N ALA A 119 14.22 1.49 -11.73
CA ALA A 119 12.97 1.21 -12.41
C ALA A 119 13.17 0.92 -13.91
N ASP A 120 12.45 -0.07 -14.41
CA ASP A 120 12.23 -0.28 -15.84
C ASP A 120 10.74 -0.19 -16.17
N LYS A 121 10.35 -0.57 -17.38
CA LYS A 121 8.95 -0.51 -17.84
C LYS A 121 7.94 -1.22 -16.91
N HIS A 122 8.39 -2.21 -16.13
CA HIS A 122 7.52 -2.98 -15.23
C HIS A 122 7.22 -2.23 -13.94
N GLN A 123 8.16 -1.43 -13.43
CA GLN A 123 8.02 -0.67 -12.19
C GLN A 123 7.67 0.81 -12.43
N GLN A 124 7.78 1.29 -13.67
CA GLN A 124 7.46 2.70 -13.98
C GLN A 124 6.07 3.13 -13.50
N PRO A 125 5.00 2.31 -13.61
CA PRO A 125 3.68 2.71 -13.09
C PRO A 125 3.65 2.98 -11.57
N LEU A 126 4.48 2.28 -10.79
CA LEU A 126 4.61 2.55 -9.35
C LEU A 126 5.34 3.88 -9.10
N VAL A 127 6.42 4.14 -9.84
CA VAL A 127 7.16 5.41 -9.76
C VAL A 127 6.24 6.58 -10.12
N ASP A 128 5.50 6.47 -11.22
CA ASP A 128 4.56 7.51 -11.68
C ASP A 128 3.49 7.82 -10.63
N VAL A 129 2.96 6.80 -9.95
CA VAL A 129 1.97 6.99 -8.88
C VAL A 129 2.57 7.70 -7.66
N LEU A 130 3.82 7.41 -7.29
CA LEU A 130 4.49 8.11 -6.19
C LEU A 130 4.79 9.58 -6.54
N GLU A 131 5.22 9.85 -7.77
CA GLU A 131 5.40 11.22 -8.26
C GLU A 131 4.08 12.00 -8.28
N GLN A 132 2.99 11.35 -8.72
CA GLN A 132 1.66 11.94 -8.67
C GLN A 132 1.18 12.19 -7.23
N LEU A 133 1.52 11.30 -6.29
CA LEU A 133 1.15 11.44 -4.88
C LEU A 133 1.72 12.73 -4.28
N LEU A 134 2.95 13.11 -4.64
CA LEU A 134 3.57 14.36 -4.19
C LEU A 134 2.79 15.62 -4.64
N ASN A 135 2.06 15.53 -5.76
CA ASN A 135 1.29 16.64 -6.32
C ASN A 135 -0.18 16.63 -5.87
N ARG A 136 -0.64 15.59 -5.18
CA ARG A 136 -2.02 15.53 -4.67
C ARG A 136 -2.14 16.31 -3.37
N PRO A 137 -3.25 17.06 -3.17
CA PRO A 137 -3.49 17.69 -1.88
C PRO A 137 -3.66 16.62 -0.79
N THR A 138 -3.06 16.85 0.39
CA THR A 138 -3.26 16.01 1.57
C THR A 138 -4.66 16.23 2.16
N LEU A 139 -5.09 15.36 3.09
CA LEU A 139 -6.39 15.54 3.74
C LEU A 139 -6.42 16.81 4.60
N GLU A 140 -5.28 17.20 5.18
CA GLU A 140 -5.14 18.46 5.91
C GLU A 140 -5.37 19.69 4.99
N GLU A 141 -4.81 19.64 3.76
CA GLU A 141 -4.97 20.69 2.76
C GLU A 141 -6.38 20.74 2.16
N GLN A 142 -7.05 19.59 2.03
CA GLN A 142 -8.41 19.49 1.47
C GLN A 142 -9.50 19.87 2.48
N TRP A 143 -9.32 19.51 3.76
CA TRP A 143 -10.29 19.68 4.84
C TRP A 143 -9.62 20.25 6.10
N PRO A 144 -9.02 21.47 6.04
CA PRO A 144 -8.22 22.00 7.15
C PRO A 144 -8.98 22.08 8.47
N ASP A 145 -10.25 22.49 8.44
CA ASP A 145 -11.09 22.64 9.64
C ASP A 145 -11.56 21.28 10.23
N GLU A 146 -11.65 20.25 9.40
CA GLU A 146 -12.18 18.93 9.78
C GLU A 146 -11.09 17.88 9.96
N TYR A 147 -9.85 18.18 9.56
CA TYR A 147 -8.75 17.21 9.52
C TYR A 147 -8.47 16.56 10.88
N ALA A 148 -8.31 17.38 11.94
CA ALA A 148 -7.99 16.86 13.26
C ALA A 148 -9.07 15.89 13.80
N ASP A 149 -10.36 16.28 13.66
CA ASP A 149 -11.47 15.42 14.07
C ASP A 149 -11.62 14.18 13.16
N GLY A 150 -11.37 14.34 11.87
CA GLY A 150 -11.32 13.24 10.91
C GLY A 150 -10.26 12.22 11.27
N MET A 151 -9.03 12.65 11.52
CA MET A 151 -7.92 11.78 11.95
C MET A 151 -8.24 11.04 13.25
N ARG A 152 -8.83 11.74 14.22
CA ARG A 152 -9.29 11.11 15.46
C ARG A 152 -10.28 9.98 15.20
N ARG A 153 -11.36 10.22 14.44
CA ARG A 153 -12.36 9.20 14.09
C ARG A 153 -11.75 8.05 13.32
N GLY A 154 -10.86 8.34 12.36
CA GLY A 154 -10.15 7.33 11.59
C GLY A 154 -9.28 6.43 12.47
N LYS A 155 -8.52 7.02 13.40
CA LYS A 155 -7.71 6.27 14.37
C LYS A 155 -8.56 5.43 15.31
N GLU A 156 -9.66 5.96 15.85
CA GLU A 156 -10.61 5.21 16.67
C GLU A 156 -11.14 3.96 15.96
N ARG A 157 -11.48 4.07 14.65
CA ARG A 157 -11.88 2.92 13.86
C ARG A 157 -10.77 1.88 13.71
N ILE A 158 -9.54 2.31 13.46
CA ILE A 158 -8.40 1.38 13.36
C ILE A 158 -8.20 0.64 14.67
N LEU A 159 -8.15 1.35 15.80
CA LEU A 159 -8.00 0.73 17.12
C LEU A 159 -9.14 -0.24 17.45
N THR A 160 -10.39 0.11 17.08
CA THR A 160 -11.54 -0.79 17.22
C THR A 160 -11.37 -2.05 16.38
N LEU A 161 -10.95 -1.91 15.11
CA LEU A 161 -10.69 -3.07 14.26
C LEU A 161 -9.56 -3.95 14.80
N GLU A 162 -8.49 -3.36 15.30
CA GLU A 162 -7.37 -4.09 15.91
C GLU A 162 -7.79 -4.85 17.17
N SER A 163 -8.70 -4.29 17.98
CA SER A 163 -9.18 -4.95 19.19
C SER A 163 -10.00 -6.22 18.95
N ILE A 164 -10.61 -6.34 17.77
CA ILE A 164 -11.45 -7.51 17.40
C ILE A 164 -10.74 -8.48 16.43
N ARG A 165 -9.58 -8.10 15.91
CA ARG A 165 -8.81 -8.94 15.00
C ARG A 165 -7.70 -9.67 15.73
N THR A 166 -7.54 -10.96 15.45
CA THR A 166 -6.38 -11.74 15.88
C THR A 166 -5.23 -11.50 14.91
N GLN A 167 -4.56 -10.35 15.01
CA GLN A 167 -3.46 -10.01 14.11
C GLN A 167 -2.14 -9.87 14.87
N PRO A 168 -1.02 -10.32 14.28
CA PRO A 168 0.28 -10.30 14.95
C PRO A 168 0.91 -8.90 15.02
N ILE A 169 0.39 -7.92 14.27
CA ILE A 169 0.98 -6.58 14.12
C ILE A 169 -0.12 -5.51 14.13
N THR A 170 0.18 -4.34 14.67
CA THR A 170 -0.70 -3.17 14.74
C THR A 170 -0.23 -2.05 13.80
N MET A 171 -1.12 -1.08 13.52
CA MET A 171 -0.75 0.13 12.79
C MET A 171 0.43 0.84 13.46
N ALA A 172 0.37 1.02 14.78
CA ALA A 172 1.44 1.67 15.53
C ALA A 172 2.79 0.97 15.37
N GLU A 173 2.81 -0.37 15.33
CA GLU A 173 4.05 -1.14 15.10
C GLU A 173 4.59 -0.96 13.69
N ILE A 174 3.73 -0.92 12.68
CA ILE A 174 4.13 -0.64 11.29
C ILE A 174 4.74 0.75 11.19
N LEU A 175 4.07 1.77 11.77
CA LEU A 175 4.51 3.16 11.68
C LEU A 175 5.81 3.46 12.43
N LYS A 176 6.23 2.62 13.39
CA LYS A 176 7.54 2.72 14.08
C LYS A 176 8.74 2.66 13.13
N GLN A 177 8.57 2.18 11.90
CA GLN A 177 9.61 2.19 10.90
C GLN A 177 10.06 3.61 10.48
N ASN A 178 9.23 4.64 10.76
CA ASN A 178 9.59 6.03 10.59
C ASN A 178 9.14 6.83 11.84
N LEU A 179 10.09 7.43 12.54
CA LEU A 179 9.84 8.10 13.82
C LEU A 179 8.84 9.26 13.69
N GLU A 180 8.98 10.07 12.64
CA GLU A 180 8.13 11.25 12.42
C GLU A 180 6.67 10.85 12.16
N ILE A 181 6.45 9.81 11.34
CA ILE A 181 5.11 9.26 11.07
C ILE A 181 4.53 8.62 12.35
N TYR A 182 5.34 7.91 13.11
CA TYR A 182 4.93 7.31 14.38
C TYR A 182 4.55 8.37 15.42
N GLU A 183 5.33 9.45 15.53
CA GLU A 183 5.00 10.56 16.43
C GLU A 183 3.75 11.30 16.00
N TRP A 184 3.55 11.52 14.68
CA TRP A 184 2.30 12.07 14.15
C TRP A 184 1.11 11.20 14.56
N TRP A 185 1.18 9.89 14.37
CA TRP A 185 0.13 8.95 14.78
C TRP A 185 -0.20 9.04 16.26
N ASN A 186 0.82 9.12 17.12
CA ASN A 186 0.63 9.17 18.57
C ASN A 186 0.02 10.49 19.05
N ARG A 187 0.27 11.59 18.34
CA ARG A 187 -0.33 12.90 18.64
C ARG A 187 -1.83 12.98 18.32
N ILE A 188 -2.36 12.08 17.49
CA ILE A 188 -3.80 12.01 17.24
C ILE A 188 -4.49 11.52 18.53
N GLU A 189 -5.14 12.43 19.24
CA GLU A 189 -5.88 12.10 20.46
C GLU A 189 -7.12 11.27 20.13
N VAL A 190 -7.39 10.24 20.92
CA VAL A 190 -8.62 9.44 20.87
C VAL A 190 -9.43 9.66 22.13
N LYS A 191 -10.74 9.71 22.02
CA LYS A 191 -11.61 9.82 23.21
C LYS A 191 -11.64 8.46 23.90
N ASN A 192 -11.29 8.46 25.20
CA ASN A 192 -11.46 7.31 26.08
C ASN A 192 -12.94 7.01 26.31
#